data_a430f2b804b6c0ca30c75b940a6557a9
#
_entry.id   a430f2b804b6c0ca30c75b940a6557a9
#
_cell.length_a   1.000
_cell.length_b   1.000
_cell.length_c   1.000
_cell.angle_alpha   90.00
_cell.angle_beta   90.00
_cell.angle_gamma   90.00
#
_symmetry.space_group_name_H-M   'P 1'
#
loop_
_entity.id
_entity.type
_entity.pdbx_description
1 polymer ?
#
loop_
_entity_poly.entity_id
_entity_poly.type
_entity_poly.pdbx_seq_one_letter_code
_entity_poly.pdbx_strand_id
1 'polypeptide(L)' 'MTTQFKKQFTDNQGQIFLVNEVIQTPAGLTVYYFNTKTQQEYSCLIDAFTERFQEIQNDR' A
#
# COMPACT_ATOMS: atom_id res chain seq x y z
N MET A 1 -1.59 -9.15 -20.20
CA MET A 1 -0.71 -9.34 -19.18
C MET A 1 -1.09 -8.61 -17.95
N THR A 2 -1.10 -9.24 -16.87
CA THR A 2 -1.57 -8.71 -15.63
C THR A 2 -0.45 -8.16 -14.82
N THR A 3 -0.58 -6.93 -14.40
CA THR A 3 0.41 -6.35 -13.53
C THR A 3 -0.03 -6.54 -12.12
N GLN A 4 0.75 -7.24 -11.35
CA GLN A 4 0.44 -7.43 -9.97
C GLN A 4 1.32 -6.58 -9.15
N PHE A 5 0.71 -5.70 -8.38
CA PHE A 5 1.47 -4.88 -7.48
C PHE A 5 1.48 -5.57 -6.16
N LYS A 6 2.43 -6.44 -5.96
CA LYS A 6 2.61 -7.01 -4.65
C LYS A 6 3.76 -6.36 -3.97
N LYS A 7 3.70 -5.06 -3.89
CA LYS A 7 4.75 -4.32 -3.22
C LYS A 7 4.47 -4.25 -1.75
N GLN A 8 5.50 -4.42 -0.98
CA GLN A 8 5.41 -4.36 0.47
C GLN A 8 5.80 -2.98 0.93
N PHE A 9 5.04 -2.48 1.88
CA PHE A 9 5.32 -1.17 2.47
C PHE A 9 5.37 -1.31 3.98
N THR A 10 6.10 -0.42 4.63
CA THR A 10 6.19 -0.45 6.08
C THR A 10 5.91 0.94 6.62
N ASP A 11 5.26 0.99 7.78
CA ASP A 11 5.05 2.25 8.46
C ASP A 11 6.19 2.47 9.44
N ASN A 12 6.09 3.54 10.25
CA ASN A 12 7.20 3.82 11.17
C ASN A 12 7.14 2.97 12.42
N GLN A 13 6.20 2.05 12.50
CA GLN A 13 6.20 1.08 13.61
C GLN A 13 6.67 -0.28 13.16
N GLY A 14 7.11 -0.40 11.92
CA GLY A 14 7.66 -1.67 11.45
C GLY A 14 6.62 -2.65 10.97
N GLN A 15 5.37 -2.25 10.84
CA GLN A 15 4.36 -3.15 10.34
C GLN A 15 4.41 -3.23 8.83
N ILE A 16 4.13 -4.39 8.28
CA ILE A 16 4.23 -4.63 6.85
C ILE A 16 2.83 -4.62 6.25
N PHE A 17 2.67 -3.86 5.19
CA PHE A 17 1.41 -3.76 4.47
C PHE A 17 1.61 -4.15 3.01
N LEU A 18 0.59 -4.73 2.42
CA LEU A 18 0.60 -5.06 1.00
C LEU A 18 -0.48 -4.26 0.31
N VAL A 19 -0.14 -3.74 -0.86
CA VAL A 19 -1.09 -2.99 -1.66
C VAL A 19 -1.88 -3.96 -2.53
N ASN A 20 -3.20 -3.91 -2.39
CA ASN A 20 -4.06 -4.73 -3.23
C ASN A 20 -4.24 -4.13 -4.60
N GLU A 21 -4.60 -2.86 -4.64
CA GLU A 21 -4.80 -2.19 -5.91
C GLU A 21 -4.83 -0.69 -5.70
N VAL A 22 -4.66 0.02 -6.79
CA VAL A 22 -4.73 1.47 -6.79
C VAL A 22 -5.79 1.84 -7.82
N ILE A 23 -6.80 2.61 -7.40
CA ILE A 23 -7.93 2.92 -8.23
C ILE A 23 -8.08 4.41 -8.33
N GLN A 24 -8.40 4.88 -9.53
CA GLN A 24 -8.71 6.29 -9.72
C GLN A 24 -10.12 6.56 -9.25
N THR A 25 -10.27 7.49 -8.32
CA THR A 25 -11.58 7.88 -7.81
C THR A 25 -11.76 9.37 -8.03
N PRO A 26 -12.97 9.90 -7.80
CA PRO A 26 -13.16 11.34 -7.92
C PRO A 26 -12.28 12.16 -6.99
N ALA A 27 -11.85 11.57 -5.88
CA ALA A 27 -10.96 12.26 -4.97
C ALA A 27 -9.49 12.13 -5.38
N GLY A 28 -9.17 11.28 -6.36
CA GLY A 28 -7.81 11.06 -6.78
C GLY A 28 -7.47 9.58 -6.75
N LEU A 29 -6.19 9.28 -6.89
CA LEU A 29 -5.76 7.89 -6.81
C LEU A 29 -5.88 7.39 -5.39
N THR A 30 -6.58 6.29 -5.22
CA THR A 30 -6.81 5.71 -3.91
C THR A 30 -6.12 4.37 -3.83
N VAL A 31 -5.36 4.16 -2.76
CA VAL A 31 -4.61 2.94 -2.55
C VAL A 31 -5.39 2.06 -1.59
N TYR A 32 -5.62 0.82 -2.00
CA TYR A 32 -6.26 -0.18 -1.14
C TYR A 32 -5.18 -1.15 -0.69
N TYR A 33 -5.03 -1.27 0.60
CA TYR A 33 -3.95 -2.08 1.17
C TYR A 33 -4.44 -2.78 2.43
N PHE A 34 -3.64 -3.71 2.91
CA PHE A 34 -4.01 -4.42 4.13
C PHE A 34 -2.76 -4.74 4.93
N ASN A 35 -2.97 -4.88 6.23
CA ASN A 35 -1.91 -5.26 7.16
C ASN A 35 -1.69 -6.76 7.04
N THR A 36 -0.46 -7.17 6.75
CA THR A 36 -0.20 -8.59 6.52
C THR A 36 -0.33 -9.41 7.79
N LYS A 37 -0.21 -8.78 8.94
CA LYS A 37 -0.26 -9.52 10.19
C LYS A 37 -1.67 -9.65 10.72
N THR A 38 -2.44 -8.57 10.70
CA THR A 38 -3.81 -8.59 11.21
C THR A 38 -4.81 -8.85 10.12
N GLN A 39 -4.41 -8.66 8.85
CA GLN A 39 -5.27 -8.83 7.70
C GLN A 39 -6.39 -7.80 7.66
N GLN A 40 -6.21 -6.71 8.36
CA GLN A 40 -7.15 -5.62 8.34
C GLN A 40 -6.96 -4.80 7.07
N GLU A 41 -8.05 -4.46 6.41
CA GLU A 41 -7.99 -3.74 5.15
C GLU A 41 -8.19 -2.26 5.38
N TYR A 42 -7.47 -1.46 4.59
CA TYR A 42 -7.52 -0.01 4.70
C TYR A 42 -7.51 0.60 3.31
N SER A 43 -7.82 1.87 3.24
CA SER A 43 -7.68 2.61 2.00
C SER A 43 -7.39 4.06 2.32
N CYS A 44 -6.65 4.72 1.44
CA CYS A 44 -6.39 6.13 1.58
C CYS A 44 -5.91 6.68 0.24
N LEU A 45 -5.87 8.00 0.14
CA LEU A 45 -5.35 8.61 -1.08
C LEU A 45 -3.86 8.37 -1.18
N ILE A 46 -3.37 8.35 -2.41
CA ILE A 46 -1.98 7.99 -2.63
C ILE A 46 -1.03 8.96 -1.95
N ASP A 47 -1.39 10.23 -1.89
CA ASP A 47 -0.52 11.21 -1.23
C ASP A 47 -0.37 10.89 0.25
N ALA A 48 -1.47 10.55 0.90
CA ALA A 48 -1.41 10.20 2.31
C ALA A 48 -0.65 8.89 2.51
N PHE A 49 -0.81 7.97 1.57
CA PHE A 49 -0.14 6.69 1.66
C PHE A 49 1.38 6.87 1.58
N THR A 50 1.84 7.66 0.61
CA THR A 50 3.28 7.82 0.43
C THR A 50 3.91 8.61 1.56
N GLU A 51 3.13 9.41 2.28
CA GLU A 51 3.67 10.11 3.42
C GLU A 51 3.83 9.23 4.65
N ARG A 52 2.97 8.22 4.76
CA ARG A 52 2.98 7.39 5.96
C ARG A 52 3.77 6.12 5.79
N PHE A 53 3.90 5.63 4.57
CA PHE A 53 4.51 4.33 4.34
C PHE A 53 5.70 4.46 3.43
N GLN A 54 6.64 3.55 3.58
CA GLN A 54 7.81 3.49 2.74
C GLN A 54 7.85 2.13 2.07
N GLU A 55 8.17 2.15 0.80
CA GLU A 55 8.26 0.91 0.06
C GLU A 55 9.47 0.13 0.51
N ILE A 56 9.27 -1.16 0.77
CA ILE A 56 10.38 -2.04 1.11
C ILE A 56 10.97 -2.51 -0.19
N GLN A 57 12.22 -2.12 -0.45
CA GLN A 57 12.88 -2.53 -1.66
C GLN A 57 13.63 -3.78 -1.40
N ASN A 58 13.24 -4.82 -2.07
CA ASN A 58 13.90 -6.06 -1.97
C ASN A 58 14.86 -6.13 -3.06
N ASP A 59 16.03 -5.79 -2.81
CA ASP A 59 17.00 -5.77 -3.81
C ASP A 59 17.62 -7.02 -3.98
N ARG A 60 17.54 -7.82 -4.62
CA ARG A 60 18.15 -8.96 -4.74
C ARG A 60 18.44 -9.38 -5.26
#